data_a3938b8de076ac68e86f5e643c824888
#
_entry.id   a3938b8de076ac68e86f5e643c824888
#
_cell.length_a   1.000
_cell.length_b   1.000
_cell.length_c   1.000
_cell.angle_alpha   90.00
_cell.angle_beta   90.00
_cell.angle_gamma   90.00
#
_symmetry.space_group_name_H-M   'P 1'
#
loop_
_entity.id
_entity.type
_entity.pdbx_description
1 polymer ?
#
loop_
_entity_poly.entity_id
_entity_poly.type
_entity_poly.pdbx_seq_one_letter_code
_entity_poly.pdbx_strand_id
1 'polypeptide(L)'
;MTPSEAQAIIAIPKETASPMQWQQKPAKFIPSFVQYASVLKIHNEVREDLYFRALYRASHYEEKYGAILWQDESIALGLFAGNNRIAAIDYDNNKPHRNQKGENLPYFGKTLIGLHRHIWTADGYGYAEPLELTERSLETIITLFAQENHLTIQGGYIHPFAQQLDLFT
;
A
#
# COMPACT_ATOMS: atom_id res chain seq x y z
N MET A 1 -9.10 -18.05 -5.00
CA MET A 1 -7.68 -18.10 -4.51
C MET A 1 -7.69 -18.50 -3.05
N THR A 2 -6.99 -19.55 -2.72
CA THR A 2 -6.78 -20.03 -1.36
C THR A 2 -5.65 -19.24 -0.65
N PRO A 3 -5.55 -19.27 0.69
CA PRO A 3 -4.41 -18.69 1.39
C PRO A 3 -3.06 -19.26 0.95
N SER A 4 -3.00 -20.56 0.67
CA SER A 4 -1.77 -21.22 0.17
C SER A 4 -1.35 -20.73 -1.21
N GLU A 5 -2.30 -20.53 -2.13
CA GLU A 5 -2.02 -19.94 -3.45
C GLU A 5 -1.52 -18.50 -3.34
N ALA A 6 -2.15 -17.69 -2.49
CA ALA A 6 -1.72 -16.31 -2.24
C ALA A 6 -0.29 -16.29 -1.65
N GLN A 7 -0.03 -17.13 -0.66
CA GLN A 7 1.29 -17.23 -0.03
C GLN A 7 2.37 -17.72 -1.02
N ALA A 8 2.04 -18.65 -1.91
CA ALA A 8 2.96 -19.10 -2.96
C ALA A 8 3.35 -17.95 -3.90
N ILE A 9 2.40 -17.10 -4.29
CA ILE A 9 2.68 -15.91 -5.12
C ILE A 9 3.53 -14.89 -4.34
N ILE A 10 3.21 -14.65 -3.06
CA ILE A 10 3.97 -13.73 -2.20
C ILE A 10 5.44 -14.16 -2.08
N ALA A 11 5.69 -15.45 -1.92
CA ALA A 11 7.03 -16.02 -1.69
C ALA A 11 7.95 -16.00 -2.93
N ILE A 12 7.40 -15.90 -4.14
CA ILE A 12 8.22 -15.87 -5.36
C ILE A 12 8.93 -14.52 -5.47
N PRO A 13 10.26 -14.48 -5.66
CA PRO A 13 10.97 -13.25 -5.99
C PRO A 13 10.43 -12.61 -7.27
N LYS A 14 10.14 -11.34 -7.19
CA LYS A 14 9.55 -10.56 -8.28
C LYS A 14 10.11 -9.13 -8.33
N GLU A 15 10.05 -8.52 -9.50
CA GLU A 15 10.52 -7.16 -9.72
C GLU A 15 9.45 -6.34 -10.44
N THR A 16 9.37 -5.04 -10.15
CA THR A 16 8.51 -4.14 -10.93
C THR A 16 9.03 -4.01 -12.36
N ALA A 17 8.15 -3.98 -13.35
CA ALA A 17 8.53 -3.85 -14.75
C ALA A 17 8.99 -2.43 -15.13
N SER A 18 8.67 -1.44 -14.31
CA SER A 18 9.05 -0.04 -14.49
C SER A 18 9.58 0.56 -13.18
N PRO A 19 10.49 1.56 -13.29
CA PRO A 19 10.91 2.33 -12.13
C PRO A 19 9.73 3.11 -11.53
N MET A 20 9.93 3.59 -10.30
CA MET A 20 8.90 4.32 -9.57
C MET A 20 8.64 5.69 -10.21
N GLN A 21 7.52 5.82 -10.87
CA GLN A 21 7.02 7.07 -11.45
C GLN A 21 5.63 7.34 -10.89
N TRP A 22 5.53 8.38 -10.07
CA TRP A 22 4.27 8.76 -9.44
C TRP A 22 3.42 9.58 -10.39
N GLN A 23 2.15 9.24 -10.48
CA GLN A 23 1.16 9.94 -11.27
C GLN A 23 0.09 10.51 -10.36
N GLN A 24 -0.27 11.77 -10.58
CA GLN A 24 -1.38 12.39 -9.88
C GLN A 24 -2.69 11.76 -10.33
N LYS A 25 -3.52 11.35 -9.38
CA LYS A 25 -4.88 10.89 -9.69
C LYS A 25 -5.79 12.08 -9.94
N PRO A 26 -6.73 12.00 -10.92
CA PRO A 26 -7.75 13.02 -11.11
C PRO A 26 -8.46 13.28 -9.79
N ALA A 27 -8.47 14.55 -9.36
CA ALA A 27 -8.79 14.87 -7.99
C ALA A 27 -10.27 15.12 -7.75
N LYS A 28 -10.84 14.33 -6.84
CA LYS A 28 -11.95 14.79 -5.99
C LYS A 28 -11.46 15.45 -4.70
N PHE A 29 -10.16 15.43 -4.43
CA PHE A 29 -9.55 15.82 -3.15
C PHE A 29 -8.35 16.73 -3.40
N ILE A 30 -8.14 17.70 -2.51
CA ILE A 30 -6.96 18.57 -2.46
C ILE A 30 -6.30 18.38 -1.08
N PRO A 31 -5.02 17.99 -0.99
CA PRO A 31 -4.16 17.53 -2.08
C PRO A 31 -4.62 16.20 -2.69
N SER A 32 -4.30 16.01 -3.96
CA SER A 32 -4.65 14.78 -4.67
C SER A 32 -3.82 13.61 -4.19
N PHE A 33 -4.38 12.39 -4.31
CA PHE A 33 -3.55 11.19 -4.25
C PHE A 33 -2.59 11.14 -5.43
N VAL A 34 -1.38 10.68 -5.17
CA VAL A 34 -0.45 10.23 -6.20
C VAL A 34 -0.38 8.72 -6.19
N GLN A 35 -0.18 8.12 -7.35
CA GLN A 35 -0.14 6.68 -7.54
C GLN A 35 1.10 6.26 -8.31
N TYR A 36 1.74 5.21 -7.84
CA TYR A 36 2.62 4.37 -8.64
C TYR A 36 1.97 3.00 -8.82
N ALA A 37 1.98 2.48 -10.04
CA ALA A 37 1.54 1.12 -10.33
C ALA A 37 2.45 0.52 -11.41
N SER A 38 2.82 -0.74 -11.23
CA SER A 38 3.63 -1.49 -12.18
C SER A 38 3.20 -2.95 -12.21
N VAL A 39 3.08 -3.53 -13.39
CA VAL A 39 3.07 -4.97 -13.55
C VAL A 39 4.40 -5.56 -13.09
N LEU A 40 4.40 -6.84 -12.76
CA LEU A 40 5.57 -7.49 -12.17
C LEU A 40 6.23 -8.45 -13.16
N LYS A 41 7.52 -8.65 -12.96
CA LYS A 41 8.32 -9.68 -13.64
C LYS A 41 8.68 -10.78 -12.67
N ILE A 42 8.62 -12.01 -13.14
CA ILE A 42 9.16 -13.20 -12.47
C ILE A 42 10.12 -13.84 -13.47
N HIS A 43 11.38 -14.06 -13.07
CA HIS A 43 12.44 -14.58 -13.95
C HIS A 43 12.57 -13.79 -15.28
N ASN A 44 12.48 -12.45 -15.20
CA ASN A 44 12.49 -11.52 -16.33
C ASN A 44 11.28 -11.60 -17.28
N GLU A 45 10.30 -12.44 -17.00
CA GLU A 45 9.06 -12.52 -17.77
C GLU A 45 7.98 -11.64 -17.14
N VAL A 46 7.33 -10.79 -17.94
CA VAL A 46 6.24 -9.93 -17.49
C VAL A 46 5.00 -10.79 -17.18
N ARG A 47 4.44 -10.56 -16.01
CA ARG A 47 3.20 -11.17 -15.55
C ARG A 47 2.11 -10.11 -15.47
N GLU A 48 1.30 -10.01 -16.49
CA GLU A 48 0.21 -9.02 -16.57
C GLU A 48 -0.89 -9.23 -15.52
N ASP A 49 -0.99 -10.44 -15.00
CA ASP A 49 -1.90 -10.81 -13.91
C ASP A 49 -1.40 -10.40 -12.52
N LEU A 50 -0.13 -9.97 -12.41
CA LEU A 50 0.47 -9.54 -11.15
C LEU A 50 0.88 -8.07 -11.23
N TYR A 51 0.51 -7.28 -10.23
CA TYR A 51 0.96 -5.89 -10.15
C TYR A 51 1.12 -5.41 -8.71
N PHE A 52 2.02 -4.46 -8.54
CA PHE A 52 2.18 -3.67 -7.33
C PHE A 52 1.55 -2.30 -7.53
N ARG A 53 0.88 -1.79 -6.50
CA ARG A 53 0.35 -0.43 -6.48
C ARG A 53 0.65 0.23 -5.15
N ALA A 54 1.13 1.47 -5.23
CA ALA A 54 1.28 2.37 -4.09
C ALA A 54 0.43 3.62 -4.32
N LEU A 55 -0.35 3.99 -3.31
CA LEU A 55 -1.10 5.24 -3.23
C LEU A 55 -0.56 6.05 -2.07
N TYR A 56 -0.36 7.34 -2.29
CA TYR A 56 0.10 8.27 -1.27
C TYR A 56 -0.70 9.58 -1.34
N ARG A 57 -1.08 10.11 -0.21
CA ARG A 57 -1.62 11.44 -0.04
C ARG A 57 -0.88 12.12 1.10
N ALA A 58 -0.32 13.30 0.84
CA ALA A 58 0.40 14.06 1.86
C ALA A 58 -0.55 14.54 2.95
N SER A 59 -0.01 14.74 4.14
CA SER A 59 -0.69 15.43 5.24
C SER A 59 -1.08 16.86 4.81
N HIS A 60 -2.22 17.32 5.28
CA HIS A 60 -2.79 18.63 4.88
C HIS A 60 -3.79 19.13 5.90
N TYR A 61 -4.17 20.41 5.76
CA TYR A 61 -5.32 20.96 6.44
C TYR A 61 -6.57 20.83 5.57
N GLU A 62 -7.67 20.42 6.17
CA GLU A 62 -8.98 20.31 5.53
C GLU A 62 -10.01 21.13 6.31
N GLU A 63 -10.80 21.93 5.59
CA GLU A 63 -11.96 22.56 6.18
C GLU A 63 -13.13 21.59 6.21
N LYS A 64 -13.63 21.29 7.40
CA LYS A 64 -14.72 20.37 7.59
C LYS A 64 -15.65 20.86 8.72
N TYR A 65 -16.92 20.97 8.44
CA TYR A 65 -17.92 21.45 9.39
C TYR A 65 -17.60 22.83 10.00
N GLY A 66 -17.01 23.73 9.21
CA GLY A 66 -16.62 25.09 9.66
C GLY A 66 -15.36 25.15 10.54
N ALA A 67 -14.63 24.04 10.67
CA ALA A 67 -13.35 23.96 11.36
C ALA A 67 -12.23 23.56 10.43
N ILE A 68 -11.03 24.08 10.65
CA ILE A 68 -9.81 23.65 9.96
C ILE A 68 -9.18 22.50 10.77
N LEU A 69 -9.15 21.34 10.19
CA LEU A 69 -8.64 20.12 10.81
C LEU A 69 -7.37 19.65 10.10
N TRP A 70 -6.38 19.21 10.90
CA TRP A 70 -5.23 18.51 10.38
C TRP A 70 -5.61 17.11 9.96
N GLN A 71 -5.24 16.73 8.75
CA GLN A 71 -5.34 15.36 8.23
C GLN A 71 -3.93 14.81 8.06
N ASP A 72 -3.67 13.68 8.68
CA ASP A 72 -2.40 12.97 8.52
C ASP A 72 -2.28 12.39 7.11
N GLU A 73 -1.07 12.02 6.69
CA GLU A 73 -0.84 11.36 5.42
C GLU A 73 -1.61 10.03 5.32
N SER A 74 -1.94 9.64 4.11
CA SER A 74 -2.54 8.32 3.83
C SER A 74 -1.64 7.54 2.88
N ILE A 75 -1.40 6.27 3.20
CA ILE A 75 -0.59 5.35 2.43
C ILE A 75 -1.40 4.07 2.21
N ALA A 76 -1.44 3.58 0.98
CA ALA A 76 -2.04 2.28 0.69
C ALA A 76 -1.17 1.52 -0.31
N LEU A 77 -0.57 0.42 0.14
CA LEU A 77 0.26 -0.46 -0.66
C LEU A 77 -0.46 -1.77 -0.92
N GLY A 78 -0.39 -2.29 -2.13
CA GLY A 78 -1.01 -3.56 -2.46
C GLY A 78 -0.26 -4.36 -3.50
N LEU A 79 -0.14 -5.67 -3.25
CA LEU A 79 0.22 -6.68 -4.22
C LEU A 79 -1.07 -7.34 -4.72
N PHE A 80 -1.24 -7.37 -6.03
CA PHE A 80 -2.45 -7.88 -6.66
C PHE A 80 -2.14 -9.08 -7.57
N ALA A 81 -3.01 -10.07 -7.50
CA ALA A 81 -3.06 -11.20 -8.44
C ALA A 81 -4.45 -11.23 -9.09
N GLY A 82 -4.52 -10.85 -10.35
CA GLY A 82 -5.78 -10.53 -11.01
C GLY A 82 -6.52 -9.43 -10.25
N ASN A 83 -7.76 -9.68 -9.88
CA ASN A 83 -8.58 -8.75 -9.11
C ASN A 83 -8.41 -8.87 -7.58
N ASN A 84 -7.53 -9.76 -7.11
CA ASN A 84 -7.35 -10.03 -5.70
C ASN A 84 -6.18 -9.24 -5.13
N ARG A 85 -6.42 -8.42 -4.10
CA ARG A 85 -5.38 -7.76 -3.31
C ARG A 85 -4.87 -8.75 -2.27
N ILE A 86 -3.80 -9.50 -2.60
CA ILE A 86 -3.33 -10.66 -1.81
C ILE A 86 -2.45 -10.29 -0.62
N ALA A 87 -1.82 -9.11 -0.67
CA ALA A 87 -1.10 -8.53 0.44
C ALA A 87 -1.25 -7.01 0.42
N ALA A 88 -1.29 -6.37 1.58
CA ALA A 88 -1.36 -4.92 1.68
C ALA A 88 -0.78 -4.40 2.99
N ILE A 89 -0.27 -3.17 2.95
CA ILE A 89 -0.03 -2.34 4.12
C ILE A 89 -0.74 -1.01 3.89
N ASP A 90 -1.58 -0.64 4.82
CA ASP A 90 -2.32 0.62 4.81
C ASP A 90 -1.99 1.45 6.05
N TYR A 91 -1.87 2.76 5.85
CA TYR A 91 -1.79 3.75 6.92
C TYR A 91 -2.85 4.82 6.69
N ASP A 92 -3.79 4.93 7.59
CA ASP A 92 -4.78 5.98 7.59
C ASP A 92 -5.32 6.17 9.02
N ASN A 93 -5.07 7.35 9.60
CA ASN A 93 -5.59 7.71 10.92
C ASN A 93 -7.05 8.19 10.87
N ASN A 94 -7.57 8.49 9.69
CA ASN A 94 -8.90 9.06 9.50
C ASN A 94 -9.95 8.02 9.07
N LYS A 95 -9.49 6.85 8.64
CA LYS A 95 -10.34 5.73 8.23
C LYS A 95 -10.05 4.49 9.05
N PRO A 96 -10.84 4.24 10.10
CA PRO A 96 -10.72 2.99 10.85
C PRO A 96 -11.06 1.79 9.94
N HIS A 97 -10.25 0.73 10.03
CA HIS A 97 -10.49 -0.55 9.40
C HIS A 97 -11.11 -1.52 10.40
N ARG A 98 -12.28 -2.06 10.10
CA ARG A 98 -12.91 -3.10 10.93
C ARG A 98 -12.74 -4.47 10.28
N ASN A 99 -12.14 -5.40 11.01
CA ASN A 99 -12.00 -6.79 10.59
C ASN A 99 -13.35 -7.51 10.57
N GLN A 100 -13.84 -7.83 9.39
CA GLN A 100 -15.06 -8.61 9.16
C GLN A 100 -14.77 -10.00 8.61
N LYS A 101 -13.50 -10.33 8.42
CA LYS A 101 -12.97 -11.60 7.92
C LYS A 101 -12.00 -12.20 8.92
N GLY A 102 -11.69 -13.50 8.76
CA GLY A 102 -10.75 -14.18 9.62
C GLY A 102 -11.34 -14.54 11.00
N GLU A 103 -12.52 -15.18 11.04
CA GLU A 103 -13.30 -15.46 12.25
C GLU A 103 -12.51 -16.08 13.41
N ASN A 104 -11.50 -16.89 13.12
CA ASN A 104 -10.70 -17.55 14.15
C ASN A 104 -9.34 -16.87 14.41
N LEU A 105 -9.13 -15.67 13.87
CA LEU A 105 -7.88 -14.93 14.00
C LEU A 105 -7.95 -13.88 15.12
N PRO A 106 -6.81 -13.52 15.75
CA PRO A 106 -6.76 -12.70 16.97
C PRO A 106 -7.46 -11.34 16.89
N TYR A 107 -7.51 -10.74 15.70
CA TYR A 107 -8.09 -9.40 15.51
C TYR A 107 -9.46 -9.43 14.85
N PHE A 108 -10.10 -10.58 14.73
CA PHE A 108 -11.47 -10.66 14.19
C PHE A 108 -12.44 -9.77 14.99
N GLY A 109 -13.27 -9.03 14.28
CA GLY A 109 -14.25 -8.10 14.87
C GLY A 109 -13.66 -6.82 15.47
N LYS A 110 -12.33 -6.69 15.52
CA LYS A 110 -11.66 -5.49 16.04
C LYS A 110 -11.55 -4.40 15.00
N THR A 111 -11.52 -3.16 15.47
CA THR A 111 -11.28 -1.97 14.64
C THR A 111 -9.84 -1.53 14.83
N LEU A 112 -9.12 -1.35 13.71
CA LEU A 112 -7.74 -0.87 13.67
C LEU A 112 -7.71 0.57 13.14
N ILE A 113 -6.83 1.39 13.71
CA ILE A 113 -6.56 2.76 13.30
C ILE A 113 -5.07 2.88 13.04
N GLY A 114 -4.68 3.65 12.02
CA GLY A 114 -3.27 3.86 11.67
C GLY A 114 -2.68 2.74 10.84
N LEU A 115 -1.44 2.36 11.14
CA LEU A 115 -0.69 1.40 10.35
C LEU A 115 -1.14 -0.03 10.60
N HIS A 116 -1.52 -0.74 9.53
CA HIS A 116 -1.94 -2.14 9.61
C HIS A 116 -1.60 -2.91 8.33
N ARG A 117 -1.47 -4.22 8.48
CA ARG A 117 -1.17 -5.16 7.41
C ARG A 117 -2.37 -6.02 7.12
N HIS A 118 -2.76 -6.12 5.85
CA HIS A 118 -3.79 -7.06 5.41
C HIS A 118 -3.17 -8.40 5.03
N ILE A 119 -3.83 -9.45 5.47
CA ILE A 119 -3.45 -10.85 5.19
C ILE A 119 -4.60 -11.51 4.46
N TRP A 120 -4.29 -12.25 3.40
CA TRP A 120 -5.26 -13.06 2.68
C TRP A 120 -5.66 -14.27 3.52
N THR A 121 -6.94 -14.38 3.82
CA THR A 121 -7.50 -15.48 4.61
C THR A 121 -8.33 -16.44 3.77
N ALA A 122 -8.87 -17.51 4.36
CA ALA A 122 -9.80 -18.40 3.70
C ALA A 122 -11.05 -17.68 3.19
N ASP A 123 -11.43 -16.58 3.86
CA ASP A 123 -12.56 -15.70 3.47
C ASP A 123 -12.14 -14.63 2.45
N GLY A 124 -10.89 -14.65 1.97
CA GLY A 124 -10.33 -13.68 1.06
C GLY A 124 -9.76 -12.43 1.74
N TYR A 125 -9.87 -11.28 1.06
CA TYR A 125 -9.40 -9.99 1.57
C TYR A 125 -10.32 -9.43 2.66
N GLY A 126 -9.74 -8.71 3.61
CA GLY A 126 -10.51 -7.95 4.61
C GLY A 126 -10.09 -8.18 6.07
N TYR A 127 -9.17 -9.10 6.34
CA TYR A 127 -8.54 -9.24 7.64
C TYR A 127 -7.21 -8.47 7.70
N ALA A 128 -6.99 -7.75 8.78
CA ALA A 128 -5.77 -6.98 9.01
C ALA A 128 -5.27 -7.13 10.45
N GLU A 129 -3.97 -6.94 10.61
CA GLU A 129 -3.28 -6.93 11.91
C GLU A 129 -2.59 -5.58 12.10
N PRO A 130 -2.52 -5.05 13.35
CA PRO A 130 -1.77 -3.84 13.62
C PRO A 130 -0.30 -4.06 13.31
N LEU A 131 0.34 -3.03 12.77
CA LEU A 131 1.76 -3.02 12.45
C LEU A 131 2.42 -1.85 13.16
N GLU A 132 3.46 -2.14 13.95
CA GLU A 132 4.23 -1.13 14.67
C GLU A 132 5.59 -0.96 13.99
N LEU A 133 5.97 0.29 13.74
CA LEU A 133 7.29 0.67 13.24
C LEU A 133 7.89 1.73 14.17
N THR A 134 9.18 1.57 14.49
CA THR A 134 9.93 2.54 15.30
C THR A 134 10.07 3.88 14.56
N GLU A 135 10.33 3.81 13.27
CA GLU A 135 10.36 4.95 12.36
C GLU A 135 9.36 4.72 11.24
N ARG A 136 8.44 5.68 11.08
CA ARG A 136 7.40 5.63 10.07
C ARG A 136 7.62 6.72 9.03
N SER A 137 7.99 6.28 7.83
CA SER A 137 8.04 7.11 6.63
C SER A 137 7.45 6.32 5.46
N LEU A 138 7.06 7.00 4.38
CA LEU A 138 6.62 6.33 3.16
C LEU A 138 7.69 5.35 2.65
N GLU A 139 8.96 5.75 2.68
CA GLU A 139 10.09 4.91 2.28
C GLU A 139 10.21 3.65 3.15
N THR A 140 10.15 3.81 4.47
CA THR A 140 10.24 2.69 5.41
C THR A 140 9.08 1.69 5.20
N ILE A 141 7.86 2.20 5.00
CA ILE A 141 6.68 1.35 4.77
C ILE A 141 6.77 0.62 3.43
N ILE A 142 7.21 1.30 2.35
CA ILE A 142 7.42 0.66 1.04
C ILE A 142 8.53 -0.38 1.12
N THR A 143 9.63 -0.08 1.80
CA THR A 143 10.75 -1.02 1.98
C THR A 143 10.32 -2.27 2.72
N LEU A 144 9.59 -2.11 3.83
CA LEU A 144 9.03 -3.24 4.58
C LEU A 144 8.09 -4.08 3.72
N PHE A 145 7.16 -3.43 3.02
CA PHE A 145 6.23 -4.13 2.12
C PHE A 145 6.98 -4.91 1.05
N ALA A 146 8.00 -4.31 0.44
CA ALA A 146 8.81 -4.96 -0.59
C ALA A 146 9.56 -6.18 -0.03
N GLN A 147 10.16 -6.08 1.15
CA GLN A 147 10.83 -7.19 1.82
C GLN A 147 9.88 -8.35 2.13
N GLU A 148 8.74 -8.06 2.73
CA GLU A 148 7.74 -9.08 3.11
C GLU A 148 7.13 -9.82 1.91
N ASN A 149 7.08 -9.16 0.75
CA ASN A 149 6.48 -9.70 -0.46
C ASN A 149 7.51 -10.14 -1.51
N HIS A 150 8.79 -10.25 -1.15
CA HIS A 150 9.88 -10.60 -2.07
C HIS A 150 9.84 -9.78 -3.38
N LEU A 151 9.58 -8.48 -3.23
CA LEU A 151 9.44 -7.53 -4.32
C LEU A 151 10.68 -6.63 -4.41
N THR A 152 11.28 -6.56 -5.58
CA THR A 152 12.32 -5.56 -5.91
C THR A 152 11.67 -4.44 -6.71
N ILE A 153 11.87 -3.20 -6.29
CA ILE A 153 11.45 -2.04 -7.07
C ILE A 153 12.60 -1.64 -7.99
N GLN A 154 12.35 -1.67 -9.29
CA GLN A 154 13.35 -1.30 -10.29
C GLN A 154 13.84 0.14 -10.05
N GLY A 155 15.16 0.31 -9.91
CA GLY A 155 15.75 1.61 -9.61
C GLY A 155 15.60 2.09 -8.16
N GLY A 156 14.95 1.31 -7.29
CA GLY A 156 14.76 1.63 -5.90
C GLY A 156 13.60 2.60 -5.61
N TYR A 157 13.51 3.04 -4.36
CA TYR A 157 12.51 3.99 -3.92
C TYR A 157 12.77 5.39 -4.49
N ILE A 158 11.70 6.03 -4.96
CA ILE A 158 11.70 7.43 -5.37
C ILE A 158 10.54 8.13 -4.65
N HIS A 159 10.85 9.21 -3.93
CA HIS A 159 9.81 9.99 -3.24
C HIS A 159 8.85 10.63 -4.25
N PRO A 160 7.53 10.66 -4.01
CA PRO A 160 6.54 11.20 -4.95
C PRO A 160 6.76 12.68 -5.33
N PHE A 161 7.44 13.44 -4.48
CA PHE A 161 7.74 14.86 -4.72
C PHE A 161 9.24 15.12 -5.00
N ALA A 162 10.05 14.09 -5.29
CA ALA A 162 11.48 14.26 -5.56
C ALA A 162 11.75 15.22 -6.74
N GLN A 163 10.93 15.16 -7.77
CA GLN A 163 11.07 16.04 -8.96
C GLN A 163 10.68 17.49 -8.69
N GLN A 164 9.93 17.80 -7.63
CA GLN A 164 9.61 19.18 -7.25
C GLN A 164 10.78 19.87 -6.54
N LEU A 165 11.68 19.12 -5.91
CA LEU A 165 12.84 19.66 -5.22
C LEU A 165 13.92 20.13 -6.21
N ASP A 166 14.04 19.49 -7.38
CA ASP A 166 15.01 19.86 -8.42
C ASP A 166 14.65 21.16 -9.17
N LEU A 167 13.43 21.66 -9.05
CA LEU A 167 13.00 22.92 -9.66
C LEU A 167 13.37 24.15 -8.82
N PHE A 168 13.85 23.97 -7.59
CA PHE A 168 14.23 25.04 -6.66
C PHE A 168 15.74 25.07 -6.34
N THR A 169 16.51 24.24 -6.99
CA THR A 169 17.98 24.22 -6.94
C THR A 169 18.57 24.66 -8.26
#